data_f589b8ad54bffc373a43cb6d08d0dadd
#
_entry.id   f589b8ad54bffc373a43cb6d08d0dadd
#
_cell.length_a   1.000
_cell.length_b   1.000
_cell.length_c   1.000
_cell.angle_alpha   90.00
_cell.angle_beta   90.00
_cell.angle_gamma   90.00
#
_symmetry.space_group_name_H-M   'P 1'
#
loop_
_entity.id
_entity.type
_entity.pdbx_description
1 polymer ?
#
loop_
_entity_poly.entity_id
_entity_poly.type
_entity_poly.pdbx_seq_one_letter_code
_entity_poly.pdbx_strand_id
1 'polypeptide(L)'
;MAAHPKLVLLGDFNIAPADADCYDPEKWHEKIHCSSIERQWFKNLLDLGLTDSLRKIHPEGTFYTWFDYRSAMFQRKLGLRIDHILSSPELAATLTDVTVDLETRAQERPSDHAPVIAEFDC
;
A
#
# COMPACT_ATOMS: atom_id res chain seq x y z
N MET A 1 9.50 8.95 -16.33
CA MET A 1 10.14 9.73 -15.24
C MET A 1 11.18 10.72 -15.76
N ALA A 2 11.84 10.43 -16.85
CA ALA A 2 12.83 11.39 -17.38
C ALA A 2 12.23 12.75 -17.70
N ALA A 3 11.00 12.79 -18.25
CA ALA A 3 10.28 14.02 -18.56
C ALA A 3 9.58 14.66 -17.34
N HIS A 4 9.39 13.88 -16.26
CA HIS A 4 8.68 14.30 -15.05
C HIS A 4 9.43 13.79 -13.82
N PRO A 5 10.49 14.50 -13.40
CA PRO A 5 11.33 14.03 -12.29
C PRO A 5 10.61 13.96 -10.95
N LYS A 6 9.54 14.74 -10.76
CA LYS A 6 8.70 14.69 -9.56
C LYS A 6 7.37 14.06 -9.92
N LEU A 7 7.33 12.72 -9.91
CA LEU A 7 6.15 11.94 -10.27
C LEU A 7 5.68 11.10 -9.07
N VAL A 8 4.38 11.08 -8.86
CA VAL A 8 3.74 10.15 -7.92
C VAL A 8 2.69 9.33 -8.67
N LEU A 9 2.68 8.01 -8.42
CA LEU A 9 1.67 7.09 -8.93
C LEU A 9 0.98 6.49 -7.71
N LEU A 10 -0.32 6.75 -7.54
CA LEU A 10 -1.03 6.35 -6.34
C LEU A 10 -2.41 5.79 -6.66
N GLY A 11 -2.94 5.01 -5.74
CA GLY A 11 -4.30 4.49 -5.82
C GLY A 11 -4.42 3.07 -5.28
N ASP A 12 -5.56 2.45 -5.58
CA ASP A 12 -5.84 1.05 -5.29
C ASP A 12 -5.27 0.20 -6.43
N PHE A 13 -4.19 -0.50 -6.14
CA PHE A 13 -3.54 -1.38 -7.11
C PHE A 13 -4.05 -2.81 -7.04
N ASN A 14 -4.86 -3.13 -6.02
CA ASN A 14 -5.36 -4.48 -5.76
C ASN A 14 -4.25 -5.52 -5.60
N ILE A 15 -3.07 -5.10 -5.16
CA ILE A 15 -1.90 -5.97 -4.98
C ILE A 15 -1.33 -5.78 -3.58
N ALA A 16 -1.20 -6.86 -2.82
CA ALA A 16 -0.41 -6.93 -1.59
C ALA A 16 1.00 -7.39 -1.99
N PRO A 17 2.03 -6.51 -1.95
CA PRO A 17 3.32 -6.80 -2.57
C PRO A 17 4.13 -7.91 -1.93
N ALA A 18 3.91 -8.16 -0.63
CA ALA A 18 4.67 -9.15 0.13
C ALA A 18 3.79 -9.81 1.18
N ASP A 19 4.28 -10.89 1.77
CA ASP A 19 3.54 -11.63 2.81
C ASP A 19 3.24 -10.74 4.03
N ALA A 20 4.12 -9.81 4.36
CA ALA A 20 3.90 -8.85 5.45
C ALA A 20 2.69 -7.93 5.21
N ASP A 21 2.22 -7.83 3.96
CA ASP A 21 1.09 -6.99 3.57
C ASP A 21 -0.24 -7.75 3.57
N CYS A 22 -0.24 -8.97 4.10
CA CYS A 22 -1.40 -9.86 4.11
C CYS A 22 -1.55 -10.50 5.50
N TYR A 23 -2.78 -10.51 6.03
CA TYR A 23 -3.04 -11.04 7.38
C TYR A 23 -2.89 -12.57 7.47
N ASP A 24 -3.02 -13.28 6.35
CA ASP A 24 -2.87 -14.73 6.31
C ASP A 24 -2.24 -15.13 4.96
N PRO A 25 -0.89 -15.07 4.86
CA PRO A 25 -0.21 -15.34 3.59
C PRO A 25 -0.46 -16.74 3.03
N GLU A 26 -0.62 -17.76 3.88
CA GLU A 26 -0.92 -19.12 3.43
C GLU A 26 -2.29 -19.20 2.76
N LYS A 27 -3.31 -18.61 3.39
CA LYS A 27 -4.67 -18.58 2.85
C LYS A 27 -4.73 -17.83 1.52
N TRP A 28 -3.95 -16.74 1.39
CA TRP A 28 -3.97 -15.87 0.21
C TRP A 28 -2.95 -16.27 -0.85
N HIS A 29 -2.14 -17.31 -0.62
CA HIS A 29 -1.10 -17.75 -1.55
C HIS A 29 -1.69 -17.98 -2.95
N GLU A 30 -1.12 -17.30 -3.96
CA GLU A 30 -1.52 -17.35 -5.37
C GLU A 30 -2.99 -16.96 -5.63
N LYS A 31 -3.70 -16.40 -4.64
CA LYS A 31 -5.05 -15.86 -4.85
C LYS A 31 -4.98 -14.42 -5.30
N ILE A 32 -6.15 -13.84 -5.67
CA ILE A 32 -6.25 -12.44 -6.06
C ILE A 32 -5.58 -11.55 -5.00
N HIS A 33 -4.92 -10.50 -5.43
CA HIS A 33 -4.09 -9.58 -4.65
C HIS A 33 -2.72 -10.14 -4.26
N CYS A 34 -2.54 -11.44 -4.20
CA CYS A 34 -1.32 -12.07 -3.67
C CYS A 34 -0.67 -13.05 -4.64
N SER A 35 -1.06 -13.07 -5.92
CA SER A 35 -0.46 -13.96 -6.90
C SER A 35 0.95 -13.52 -7.27
N SER A 36 1.77 -14.47 -7.71
CA SER A 36 3.13 -14.21 -8.20
C SER A 36 3.11 -13.22 -9.37
N ILE A 37 2.13 -13.34 -10.26
CA ILE A 37 1.99 -12.46 -11.43
C ILE A 37 1.73 -11.02 -10.99
N GLU A 38 0.79 -10.81 -10.05
CA GLU A 38 0.45 -9.49 -9.54
C GLU A 38 1.64 -8.85 -8.83
N ARG A 39 2.34 -9.61 -7.98
CA ARG A 39 3.54 -9.14 -7.28
C ARG A 39 4.69 -8.82 -8.24
N GLN A 40 4.80 -9.57 -9.34
CA GLN A 40 5.80 -9.27 -10.36
C GLN A 40 5.49 -7.95 -11.07
N TRP A 41 4.22 -7.65 -11.35
CA TRP A 41 3.83 -6.36 -11.91
C TRP A 41 4.20 -5.20 -10.99
N PHE A 42 3.95 -5.34 -9.68
CA PHE A 42 4.33 -4.33 -8.70
C PHE A 42 5.84 -4.12 -8.68
N LYS A 43 6.60 -5.22 -8.67
CA LYS A 43 8.06 -5.16 -8.72
C LYS A 43 8.56 -4.48 -9.99
N ASN A 44 7.92 -4.74 -11.13
CA ASN A 44 8.28 -4.09 -12.39
C ASN A 44 8.14 -2.56 -12.31
N LEU A 45 7.13 -2.06 -11.61
CA LEU A 45 6.97 -0.63 -11.38
C LEU A 45 8.12 -0.09 -10.52
N LEU A 46 8.51 -0.81 -9.48
CA LEU A 46 9.66 -0.41 -8.65
C LEU A 46 10.96 -0.44 -9.45
N ASP A 47 11.13 -1.40 -10.35
CA ASP A 47 12.32 -1.52 -11.19
C ASP A 47 12.46 -0.36 -12.19
N LEU A 48 11.38 0.37 -12.48
CA LEU A 48 11.44 1.62 -13.25
C LEU A 48 12.04 2.78 -12.47
N GLY A 49 12.32 2.60 -11.19
CA GLY A 49 12.87 3.63 -10.31
C GLY A 49 11.86 4.22 -9.33
N LEU A 50 10.63 3.71 -9.33
CA LEU A 50 9.62 4.14 -8.37
C LEU A 50 9.88 3.53 -7.01
N THR A 51 9.61 4.31 -5.95
CA THR A 51 9.80 3.88 -4.56
C THR A 51 8.44 3.64 -3.92
N ASP A 52 8.27 2.51 -3.23
CA ASP A 52 7.13 2.27 -2.35
C ASP A 52 7.27 3.19 -1.14
N SER A 53 6.50 4.29 -1.13
CA SER A 53 6.67 5.37 -0.16
C SER A 53 6.49 4.89 1.28
N LEU A 54 5.46 4.06 1.54
CA LEU A 54 5.23 3.55 2.88
C LEU A 54 6.42 2.72 3.37
N ARG A 55 6.95 1.84 2.53
CA ARG A 55 8.07 0.95 2.92
C ARG A 55 9.39 1.68 3.02
N LYS A 56 9.55 2.82 2.36
CA LYS A 56 10.73 3.67 2.56
C LYS A 56 10.75 4.23 3.97
N ILE A 57 9.62 4.70 4.48
CA ILE A 57 9.49 5.27 5.83
C ILE A 57 9.38 4.16 6.87
N HIS A 58 8.60 3.12 6.58
CA HIS A 58 8.34 2.00 7.48
C HIS A 58 8.75 0.67 6.81
N PRO A 59 10.06 0.31 6.81
CA PRO A 59 10.52 -0.91 6.14
C PRO A 59 9.89 -2.18 6.66
N GLU A 60 9.47 -2.17 7.93
CA GLU A 60 8.87 -3.31 8.60
C GLU A 60 7.54 -2.90 9.24
N GLY A 61 6.74 -3.88 9.62
CA GLY A 61 5.48 -3.66 10.32
C GLY A 61 4.26 -3.92 9.45
N THR A 62 3.11 -3.82 10.10
CA THR A 62 1.81 -4.13 9.49
C THR A 62 1.03 -2.85 9.25
N PHE A 63 0.67 -2.59 7.98
CA PHE A 63 -0.03 -1.36 7.56
C PHE A 63 -1.12 -1.71 6.56
N TYR A 64 -2.19 -2.37 7.03
CA TYR A 64 -3.29 -2.76 6.14
C TYR A 64 -4.12 -1.55 5.73
N THR A 65 -4.51 -1.51 4.44
CA THR A 65 -5.29 -0.42 3.86
C THR A 65 -6.69 -0.86 3.44
N TRP A 66 -6.95 -2.16 3.43
CA TRP A 66 -8.25 -2.72 3.04
C TRP A 66 -8.67 -3.79 4.02
N PHE A 67 -9.94 -3.73 4.41
CA PHE A 67 -10.57 -4.68 5.33
C PHE A 67 -11.93 -5.02 4.78
N ASP A 68 -12.13 -6.28 4.39
CA ASP A 68 -13.44 -6.74 3.92
C ASP A 68 -14.49 -6.49 5.04
N TYR A 69 -15.68 -6.07 4.63
CA TYR A 69 -16.77 -5.88 5.60
C TYR A 69 -17.22 -7.19 6.23
N ARG A 70 -17.06 -8.31 5.53
CA ARG A 70 -17.51 -9.63 5.99
C ARG A 70 -16.69 -10.08 7.19
N SER A 71 -17.34 -10.84 8.10
CA SER A 71 -16.69 -11.47 9.26
C SER A 71 -16.00 -10.47 10.18
N ALA A 72 -16.44 -9.22 10.21
CA ALA A 72 -15.87 -8.16 11.04
C ALA A 72 -14.35 -8.03 10.89
N MET A 73 -13.84 -8.10 9.67
CA MET A 73 -12.41 -8.11 9.39
C MET A 73 -11.67 -6.90 9.96
N PHE A 74 -12.28 -5.69 9.90
CA PHE A 74 -11.64 -4.48 10.45
C PHE A 74 -11.47 -4.60 11.97
N GLN A 75 -12.53 -4.99 12.69
CA GLN A 75 -12.51 -5.11 14.14
C GLN A 75 -11.51 -6.19 14.59
N ARG A 76 -11.33 -7.22 13.76
CA ARG A 76 -10.37 -8.30 14.00
C ARG A 76 -8.96 -7.96 13.53
N LYS A 77 -8.76 -6.79 12.89
CA LYS A 77 -7.48 -6.33 12.32
C LYS A 77 -6.91 -7.29 11.27
N LEU A 78 -7.80 -7.87 10.46
CA LEU A 78 -7.44 -8.80 9.40
C LEU A 78 -7.62 -8.11 8.04
N GLY A 79 -6.54 -7.65 7.46
CA GLY A 79 -6.59 -6.87 6.23
C GLY A 79 -5.46 -7.16 5.26
N LEU A 80 -5.41 -6.38 4.20
CA LEU A 80 -4.36 -6.39 3.18
C LEU A 80 -3.89 -4.96 2.92
N ARG A 81 -2.63 -4.79 2.56
CA ARG A 81 -2.11 -3.51 2.06
C ARG A 81 -2.13 -3.55 0.54
N ILE A 82 -3.14 -2.94 -0.07
CA ILE A 82 -3.35 -2.94 -1.53
C ILE A 82 -3.43 -1.54 -2.14
N ASP A 83 -3.43 -0.50 -1.31
CA ASP A 83 -3.40 0.89 -1.74
C ASP A 83 -1.99 1.43 -1.54
N HIS A 84 -1.41 2.00 -2.59
CA HIS A 84 0.00 2.37 -2.59
C HIS A 84 0.22 3.79 -3.11
N ILE A 85 1.30 4.41 -2.64
CA ILE A 85 1.83 5.66 -3.15
C ILE A 85 3.27 5.38 -3.57
N LEU A 86 3.52 5.41 -4.88
CA LEU A 86 4.85 5.20 -5.44
C LEU A 86 5.42 6.54 -5.89
N SER A 87 6.66 6.82 -5.50
CA SER A 87 7.31 8.10 -5.73
C SER A 87 8.52 7.94 -6.65
N SER A 88 8.72 8.90 -7.56
CA SER A 88 9.95 8.97 -8.36
C SER A 88 11.17 9.18 -7.44
N PRO A 89 12.40 8.87 -7.89
CA PRO A 89 13.59 9.04 -7.05
C PRO A 89 13.74 10.46 -6.49
N GLU A 90 13.49 11.49 -7.31
CA GLU A 90 13.62 12.88 -6.87
C GLU A 90 12.58 13.23 -5.81
N LEU A 91 11.33 12.81 -6.00
CA LEU A 91 10.26 13.06 -5.04
C LEU A 91 10.44 12.21 -3.78
N ALA A 92 10.86 10.96 -3.91
CA ALA A 92 11.11 10.07 -2.77
C ALA A 92 12.17 10.63 -1.82
N ALA A 93 13.15 11.37 -2.34
CA ALA A 93 14.17 12.01 -1.52
C ALA A 93 13.61 13.07 -0.57
N THR A 94 12.42 13.61 -0.86
CA THR A 94 11.74 14.63 -0.03
C THR A 94 10.66 14.05 0.87
N LEU A 95 10.46 12.74 0.84
CA LEU A 95 9.43 12.07 1.62
C LEU A 95 9.74 12.15 3.12
N THR A 96 8.80 12.66 3.90
CA THR A 96 8.96 12.86 5.36
C THR A 96 8.15 11.87 6.19
N ASP A 97 6.97 11.46 5.72
CA ASP A 97 6.12 10.54 6.45
C ASP A 97 5.09 9.88 5.54
N VAL A 98 4.63 8.69 5.94
CA VAL A 98 3.49 8.00 5.34
C VAL A 98 2.69 7.35 6.46
N THR A 99 1.38 7.59 6.46
CA THR A 99 0.46 7.05 7.46
C THR A 99 -0.74 6.40 6.80
N VAL A 100 -1.33 5.43 7.50
CA VAL A 100 -2.63 4.86 7.15
C VAL A 100 -3.66 5.34 8.16
N ASP A 101 -4.70 6.03 7.70
CA ASP A 101 -5.71 6.64 8.58
C ASP A 101 -6.78 5.61 8.97
N LEU A 102 -6.53 4.86 10.01
CA LEU A 102 -7.47 3.87 10.53
C LEU A 102 -8.66 4.51 11.25
N GLU A 103 -8.54 5.74 11.75
CA GLU A 103 -9.65 6.45 12.38
C GLU A 103 -10.78 6.70 11.38
N THR A 104 -10.44 7.12 10.17
CA THR A 104 -11.43 7.30 9.10
C THR A 104 -12.10 5.97 8.75
N ARG A 105 -11.33 4.86 8.68
CA ARG A 105 -11.87 3.52 8.41
C ARG A 105 -12.83 3.05 9.52
N ALA A 106 -12.61 3.50 10.76
CA ALA A 106 -13.42 3.10 11.91
C ALA A 106 -14.73 3.89 12.07
N GLN A 107 -14.96 4.94 11.27
CA GLN A 107 -16.17 5.75 11.34
C GLN A 107 -17.42 4.97 10.89
N GLU A 108 -18.60 5.50 11.23
CA GLU A 108 -19.86 4.93 10.77
C GLU A 108 -19.94 4.97 9.24
N ARG A 109 -20.35 3.85 8.62
CA ARG A 109 -20.43 3.68 7.16
C ARG A 109 -19.12 4.03 6.43
N PRO A 110 -17.99 3.47 6.87
CA PRO A 110 -16.72 3.76 6.19
C PRO A 110 -16.62 3.04 4.85
N SER A 111 -15.68 3.49 4.01
CA SER A 111 -15.19 2.67 2.91
C SER A 111 -14.56 1.39 3.47
N ASP A 112 -14.42 0.33 2.67
CA ASP A 112 -13.63 -0.84 3.05
C ASP A 112 -12.12 -0.57 2.96
N HIS A 113 -11.72 0.60 2.45
CA HIS A 113 -10.32 1.06 2.44
C HIS A 113 -10.07 2.10 3.52
N ALA A 114 -8.86 2.09 4.07
CA ALA A 114 -8.34 3.16 4.93
C ALA A 114 -7.48 4.10 4.07
N PRO A 115 -7.62 5.43 4.21
CA PRO A 115 -6.79 6.36 3.45
C PRO A 115 -5.30 6.20 3.75
N VAL A 116 -4.47 6.30 2.72
CA VAL A 116 -3.01 6.35 2.84
C VAL A 116 -2.56 7.78 2.55
N ILE A 117 -1.76 8.34 3.44
CA ILE A 117 -1.33 9.74 3.36
C ILE A 117 0.18 9.79 3.35
N ALA A 118 0.76 10.42 2.33
CA ALA A 118 2.20 10.66 2.24
C ALA A 118 2.48 12.15 2.32
N GLU A 119 3.53 12.51 3.04
CA GLU A 119 3.98 13.89 3.19
C GLU A 119 5.36 14.06 2.59
N PHE A 120 5.51 15.10 1.78
CA PHE A 120 6.75 15.44 1.09
C PHE A 120 7.17 16.87 1.44
N ASP A 121 8.47 17.07 1.64
CA ASP A 121 9.05 18.39 1.84
C ASP A 121 9.66 18.89 0.52
N CYS A 122 8.79 19.33 -0.40
CA CYS A 122 9.21 19.74 -1.75
C CYS A 122 8.87 21.21 -2.09
#